data_8c2ea2c9ed21a21fea3bfe704be222a1
#
_entry.id   8c2ea2c9ed21a21fea3bfe704be222a1
#
_cell.length_a   1.000
_cell.length_b   1.000
_cell.length_c   1.000
_cell.angle_alpha   90.00
_cell.angle_beta   90.00
_cell.angle_gamma   90.00
#
_symmetry.space_group_name_H-M   'P 1'
#
loop_
_entity.id
_entity.type
_entity.pdbx_description
1 polymer ?
#
loop_
_entity_poly.entity_id
_entity_poly.type
_entity_poly.pdbx_seq_one_letter_code
_entity_poly.pdbx_strand_id
1 'polypeptide(L)'
;MGKFSIIYADPPWQFQTYSKRGSLQKSADCHYSCMNMEDIMNLPVEILAADDCILFLWVTFPLLKEGLETMKRWGFTYKTCGFNWVKRNKKADTFFMGLGYWTRSNSEICLIGTKGHPKRVSKSVSQICDARIMEHSKKPEEIRERIVELCGDIPRVELFARQQTEGWVSLGNEIDGKDIREAIVELSKEDTDECRLQSKADI
;
A
#
# COMPACT_ATOMS: atom_id res chain seq x y z
N MET A 1 -14.02 -12.03 -12.01
CA MET A 1 -14.04 -10.66 -11.45
C MET A 1 -13.22 -10.65 -10.19
N GLY A 2 -12.42 -9.61 -9.92
CA GLY A 2 -11.67 -9.49 -8.68
C GLY A 2 -12.58 -9.37 -7.46
N LYS A 3 -12.12 -9.82 -6.31
CA LYS A 3 -12.96 -9.95 -5.11
C LYS A 3 -12.78 -8.85 -4.07
N PHE A 4 -11.73 -8.02 -4.17
CA PHE A 4 -11.41 -7.05 -3.13
C PHE A 4 -11.96 -5.67 -3.44
N SER A 5 -12.73 -5.14 -2.50
CA SER A 5 -13.24 -3.77 -2.54
C SER A 5 -12.28 -2.76 -1.93
N ILE A 6 -11.25 -3.24 -1.20
CA ILE A 6 -10.16 -2.43 -0.69
C ILE A 6 -8.83 -3.09 -1.04
N ILE A 7 -7.92 -2.30 -1.61
CA ILE A 7 -6.52 -2.66 -1.81
C ILE A 7 -5.65 -1.65 -1.05
N TYR A 8 -4.80 -2.13 -0.16
CA TYR A 8 -3.84 -1.34 0.60
C TYR A 8 -2.43 -1.76 0.22
N ALA A 9 -1.58 -0.83 -0.18
CA ALA A 9 -0.26 -1.13 -0.71
C ALA A 9 0.84 -0.17 -0.21
N ASP A 10 1.97 -0.74 0.21
CA ASP A 10 3.19 -0.02 0.57
C ASP A 10 4.39 -0.57 -0.22
N PRO A 11 4.50 -0.24 -1.53
CA PRO A 11 5.56 -0.78 -2.37
C PRO A 11 6.97 -0.42 -1.89
N PRO A 12 7.95 -1.31 -2.07
CA PRO A 12 9.36 -1.05 -1.71
C PRO A 12 10.02 -0.15 -2.76
N TRP A 13 9.64 1.14 -2.76
CA TRP A 13 10.13 2.13 -3.71
C TRP A 13 11.65 2.26 -3.69
N GLN A 14 12.30 2.22 -4.86
CA GLN A 14 13.71 2.55 -4.98
C GLN A 14 13.94 4.07 -4.88
N PHE A 15 14.77 4.47 -3.94
CA PHE A 15 15.24 5.85 -3.83
C PHE A 15 16.55 6.03 -4.60
N GLN A 16 16.57 6.90 -5.60
CA GLN A 16 17.82 7.41 -6.13
C GLN A 16 18.38 8.48 -5.17
N THR A 17 19.43 8.15 -4.44
CA THR A 17 20.17 9.15 -3.66
C THR A 17 21.15 9.88 -4.54
N TYR A 18 21.07 11.22 -4.56
CA TYR A 18 21.98 12.08 -5.35
C TYR A 18 23.43 12.07 -4.88
N SER A 19 23.76 11.49 -3.75
CA SER A 19 25.14 11.48 -3.25
C SER A 19 25.91 10.27 -3.77
N LYS A 20 26.71 10.48 -4.81
CA LYS A 20 27.79 9.55 -5.23
C LYS A 20 28.89 9.36 -4.15
N ARG A 21 28.79 9.97 -2.97
CA ARG A 21 29.83 10.02 -1.91
C ARG A 21 29.34 9.69 -0.49
N GLY A 22 28.31 8.95 -0.31
CA GLY A 22 27.84 8.61 1.05
C GLY A 22 27.44 7.16 1.18
N SER A 23 28.33 6.41 1.83
CA SER A 23 28.17 5.04 2.31
C SER A 23 26.92 4.29 1.84
N LEU A 24 27.12 3.32 0.99
CA LEU A 24 26.18 2.26 0.60
C LEU A 24 25.45 1.58 1.79
N GLN A 25 25.89 1.83 3.01
CA GLN A 25 25.37 1.22 4.24
C GLN A 25 24.15 1.93 4.86
N LYS A 26 23.68 3.06 4.31
CA LYS A 26 22.55 3.84 4.88
C LYS A 26 21.38 4.03 3.93
N SER A 27 21.42 3.47 2.74
CA SER A 27 20.26 3.51 1.85
C SER A 27 19.25 2.41 2.20
N ALA A 28 17.98 2.62 1.91
CA ALA A 28 16.94 1.61 2.06
C ALA A 28 17.30 0.30 1.35
N ASP A 29 18.13 0.38 0.29
CA ASP A 29 18.61 -0.75 -0.51
C ASP A 29 19.43 -1.78 0.28
N CYS A 30 19.98 -1.40 1.45
CA CYS A 30 20.73 -2.32 2.32
C CYS A 30 19.84 -3.13 3.28
N HIS A 31 18.57 -2.74 3.43
CA HIS A 31 17.67 -3.37 4.40
C HIS A 31 16.55 -4.20 3.75
N TYR A 32 16.24 -3.93 2.47
CA TYR A 32 15.16 -4.62 1.72
C TYR A 32 15.56 -4.75 0.26
N SER A 33 15.16 -5.84 -0.39
CA SER A 33 15.22 -5.95 -1.84
C SER A 33 14.20 -4.97 -2.45
N CYS A 34 14.67 -3.77 -2.81
CA CYS A 34 13.84 -2.81 -3.52
C CYS A 34 13.46 -3.38 -4.89
N MET A 35 12.18 -3.25 -5.27
CA MET A 35 11.74 -3.57 -6.62
C MET A 35 12.07 -2.41 -7.56
N ASN A 36 12.40 -2.74 -8.80
CA ASN A 36 12.47 -1.74 -9.86
C ASN A 36 11.12 -1.03 -10.01
N MET A 37 11.14 0.27 -10.23
CA MET A 37 9.94 1.10 -10.39
C MET A 37 9.00 0.56 -11.47
N GLU A 38 9.55 0.16 -12.61
CA GLU A 38 8.78 -0.39 -13.73
C GLU A 38 8.13 -1.73 -13.36
N ASP A 39 8.79 -2.56 -12.56
CA ASP A 39 8.23 -3.82 -12.08
C ASP A 39 7.04 -3.59 -11.14
N ILE A 40 7.11 -2.58 -10.26
CA ILE A 40 6.00 -2.17 -9.40
C ILE A 40 4.82 -1.68 -10.27
N MET A 41 5.08 -0.80 -11.23
CA MET A 41 4.05 -0.24 -12.11
C MET A 41 3.34 -1.31 -12.96
N ASN A 42 4.04 -2.38 -13.31
CA ASN A 42 3.54 -3.47 -14.15
C ASN A 42 2.96 -4.65 -13.36
N LEU A 43 2.77 -4.53 -12.04
CA LEU A 43 2.05 -5.56 -11.29
C LEU A 43 0.59 -5.62 -11.73
N PRO A 44 0.01 -6.82 -11.89
CA PRO A 44 -1.35 -6.99 -12.36
C PRO A 44 -2.39 -6.79 -11.24
N VAL A 45 -2.30 -5.68 -10.50
CA VAL A 45 -3.14 -5.40 -9.32
C VAL A 45 -4.61 -5.29 -9.69
N GLU A 46 -4.90 -4.86 -10.91
CA GLU A 46 -6.27 -4.71 -11.42
C GLU A 46 -7.08 -6.01 -11.36
N ILE A 47 -6.44 -7.19 -11.49
CA ILE A 47 -7.13 -8.49 -11.46
C ILE A 47 -7.69 -8.85 -10.08
N LEU A 48 -7.18 -8.23 -9.00
CA LEU A 48 -7.68 -8.40 -7.64
C LEU A 48 -8.85 -7.48 -7.34
N ALA A 49 -8.98 -6.37 -8.06
CA ALA A 49 -9.95 -5.32 -7.77
C ALA A 49 -11.37 -5.71 -8.20
N ALA A 50 -12.33 -5.59 -7.29
CA ALA A 50 -13.74 -5.62 -7.61
C ALA A 50 -14.13 -4.46 -8.57
N ASP A 51 -15.36 -4.48 -9.11
CA ASP A 51 -15.84 -3.41 -9.99
C ASP A 51 -15.85 -2.06 -9.27
N ASP A 52 -16.24 -2.05 -7.99
CA ASP A 52 -16.16 -0.92 -7.09
C ASP A 52 -15.03 -1.16 -6.06
N CYS A 53 -13.88 -0.52 -6.26
CA CYS A 53 -12.70 -0.74 -5.42
C CYS A 53 -12.00 0.56 -5.06
N ILE A 54 -11.46 0.63 -3.83
CA ILE A 54 -10.64 1.74 -3.33
C ILE A 54 -9.21 1.24 -3.16
N LEU A 55 -8.26 1.96 -3.74
CA LEU A 55 -6.83 1.76 -3.53
C LEU A 55 -6.29 2.79 -2.55
N PHE A 56 -5.57 2.31 -1.53
CA PHE A 56 -4.74 3.09 -0.61
C PHE A 56 -3.27 2.80 -0.92
N LEU A 57 -2.56 3.78 -1.47
CA LEU A 57 -1.17 3.62 -1.93
C LEU A 57 -0.22 4.55 -1.18
N TRP A 58 0.70 3.97 -0.40
CA TRP A 58 1.76 4.74 0.23
C TRP A 58 2.80 5.19 -0.77
N VAL A 59 3.17 6.46 -0.65
CA VAL A 59 4.22 7.06 -1.47
C VAL A 59 4.94 8.13 -0.66
N THR A 60 6.21 8.32 -0.96
CA THR A 60 6.99 9.45 -0.44
C THR A 60 6.84 10.66 -1.37
N PHE A 61 6.95 11.86 -0.84
CA PHE A 61 6.80 13.08 -1.65
C PHE A 61 7.72 13.14 -2.89
N PRO A 62 9.00 12.73 -2.81
CA PRO A 62 9.87 12.70 -4.00
C PRO A 62 9.39 11.79 -5.12
N LEU A 63 8.61 10.75 -4.79
CA LEU A 63 8.09 9.75 -5.74
C LEU A 63 6.59 9.92 -6.03
N LEU A 64 6.03 11.09 -5.73
CA LEU A 64 4.60 11.36 -5.91
C LEU A 64 4.15 11.15 -7.37
N LYS A 65 4.97 11.59 -8.33
CA LYS A 65 4.68 11.43 -9.76
C LYS A 65 4.61 9.95 -10.14
N GLU A 66 5.58 9.18 -9.68
CA GLU A 66 5.66 7.74 -9.90
C GLU A 66 4.51 7.00 -9.22
N GLY A 67 4.13 7.42 -8.01
CA GLY A 67 2.96 6.86 -7.31
C GLY A 67 1.65 7.11 -8.05
N LEU A 68 1.45 8.30 -8.62
CA LEU A 68 0.28 8.61 -9.43
C LEU A 68 0.25 7.81 -10.74
N GLU A 69 1.39 7.61 -11.39
CA GLU A 69 1.50 6.78 -12.60
C GLU A 69 1.24 5.31 -12.27
N THR A 70 1.79 4.79 -11.15
CA THR A 70 1.53 3.43 -10.66
C THR A 70 0.04 3.20 -10.45
N MET A 71 -0.61 4.13 -9.74
CA MET A 71 -2.05 4.06 -9.48
C MET A 71 -2.85 3.98 -10.78
N LYS A 72 -2.50 4.79 -11.79
CA LYS A 72 -3.14 4.78 -13.10
C LYS A 72 -2.93 3.44 -13.83
N ARG A 73 -1.69 2.91 -13.84
CA ARG A 73 -1.39 1.61 -14.48
C ARG A 73 -2.08 0.43 -13.80
N TRP A 74 -2.35 0.54 -12.50
CA TRP A 74 -3.13 -0.44 -11.75
C TRP A 74 -4.65 -0.31 -11.96
N GLY A 75 -5.09 0.58 -12.88
CA GLY A 75 -6.49 0.77 -13.26
C GLY A 75 -7.30 1.68 -12.32
N PHE A 76 -6.63 2.48 -11.47
CA PHE A 76 -7.29 3.38 -10.53
C PHE A 76 -7.17 4.85 -10.93
N THR A 77 -8.23 5.60 -10.67
CA THR A 77 -8.27 7.06 -10.82
C THR A 77 -7.98 7.72 -9.49
N TYR A 78 -6.92 8.54 -9.43
CA TYR A 78 -6.58 9.33 -8.24
C TYR A 78 -7.73 10.23 -7.79
N LYS A 79 -7.98 10.29 -6.49
CA LYS A 79 -9.00 11.14 -5.88
C LYS A 79 -8.41 12.18 -4.95
N THR A 80 -7.58 11.77 -3.99
CA THR A 80 -7.02 12.65 -2.96
C THR A 80 -5.90 11.98 -2.19
N CYS A 81 -5.22 12.75 -1.32
CA CYS A 81 -4.47 12.19 -0.21
C CYS A 81 -5.45 11.65 0.85
N GLY A 82 -5.39 10.35 1.11
CA GLY A 82 -6.20 9.70 2.14
C GLY A 82 -5.66 9.92 3.53
N PHE A 83 -4.37 9.62 3.71
CA PHE A 83 -3.69 9.82 4.98
C PHE A 83 -2.35 10.53 4.79
N ASN A 84 -2.02 11.40 5.74
CA ASN A 84 -0.70 12.02 5.88
C ASN A 84 -0.13 11.63 7.23
N TRP A 85 0.84 10.70 7.24
CA TRP A 85 1.52 10.31 8.45
C TRP A 85 2.58 11.36 8.80
N VAL A 86 2.31 12.12 9.86
CA VAL A 86 3.26 13.04 10.49
C VAL A 86 4.08 12.25 11.49
N LYS A 87 5.37 12.09 11.21
CA LYS A 87 6.27 11.22 11.96
C LYS A 87 6.77 11.86 13.24
N ARG A 88 6.56 11.19 14.37
CA ARG A 88 7.16 11.54 15.67
C ARG A 88 8.41 10.71 15.92
N ASN A 89 9.34 11.26 16.69
CA ASN A 89 10.50 10.52 17.15
C ASN A 89 10.11 9.33 18.04
N LYS A 90 10.90 8.25 17.99
CA LYS A 90 10.61 7.00 18.71
C LYS A 90 10.53 7.20 20.24
N LYS A 91 11.40 8.06 20.80
CA LYS A 91 11.58 8.25 22.25
C LYS A 91 11.26 9.67 22.74
N ALA A 92 11.07 10.63 21.85
CA ALA A 92 10.81 12.02 22.20
C ALA A 92 9.51 12.51 21.58
N ASP A 93 8.83 13.41 22.26
CA ASP A 93 7.59 14.02 21.76
C ASP A 93 7.86 15.22 20.85
N THR A 94 8.70 14.96 19.84
CA THR A 94 9.10 15.91 18.81
C THR A 94 8.94 15.29 17.44
N PHE A 95 8.83 16.12 16.40
CA PHE A 95 8.75 15.61 15.04
C PHE A 95 10.06 14.96 14.61
N PHE A 96 9.94 13.84 13.90
CA PHE A 96 11.07 13.20 13.27
C PHE A 96 11.64 14.10 12.17
N MET A 97 12.96 14.16 12.07
CA MET A 97 13.68 14.99 11.11
C MET A 97 14.52 14.10 10.20
N GLY A 98 13.92 13.56 9.16
CA GLY A 98 14.62 12.76 8.15
C GLY A 98 15.46 13.62 7.19
N LEU A 99 16.23 12.93 6.36
CA LEU A 99 16.91 13.56 5.21
C LEU A 99 15.85 13.93 4.17
N GLY A 100 15.91 15.14 3.66
CA GLY A 100 15.01 15.60 2.59
C GLY A 100 15.80 16.30 1.49
N TYR A 101 15.19 16.55 0.34
CA TYR A 101 15.87 17.21 -0.77
C TYR A 101 16.05 18.71 -0.53
N TRP A 102 15.00 19.40 -0.09
CA TRP A 102 15.00 20.83 0.18
C TRP A 102 14.68 21.13 1.66
N THR A 103 13.65 20.52 2.16
CA THR A 103 13.26 20.61 3.56
C THR A 103 13.49 19.26 4.24
N ARG A 104 13.53 19.22 5.57
CA ARG A 104 13.59 17.96 6.31
C ARG A 104 12.32 17.15 6.12
N SER A 105 12.49 15.88 5.72
CA SER A 105 11.37 14.97 5.53
C SER A 105 10.87 14.45 6.87
N ASN A 106 9.61 14.74 7.19
CA ASN A 106 8.98 14.29 8.43
C ASN A 106 7.57 13.75 8.25
N SER A 107 7.14 13.55 7.02
CA SER A 107 5.86 12.90 6.73
C SER A 107 5.91 12.01 5.50
N GLU A 108 4.94 11.10 5.41
CA GLU A 108 4.64 10.28 4.24
C GLU A 108 3.14 10.33 3.96
N ILE A 109 2.76 10.16 2.70
CA ILE A 109 1.37 10.23 2.28
C ILE A 109 0.87 8.90 1.74
N CYS A 110 -0.41 8.61 2.03
CA CYS A 110 -1.15 7.51 1.47
C CYS A 110 -2.20 8.09 0.52
N LEU A 111 -2.09 7.79 -0.76
CA LEU A 111 -3.00 8.27 -1.80
C LEU A 111 -4.26 7.41 -1.85
N ILE A 112 -5.41 8.01 -2.15
CA ILE A 112 -6.65 7.31 -2.50
C ILE A 112 -6.88 7.37 -4.00
N GLY A 113 -7.07 6.20 -4.61
CA GLY A 113 -7.59 6.02 -5.96
C GLY A 113 -8.84 5.16 -5.94
N THR A 114 -9.70 5.29 -6.96
CA THR A 114 -10.90 4.47 -7.10
C THR A 114 -10.99 3.85 -8.48
N LYS A 115 -11.55 2.63 -8.52
CA LYS A 115 -12.09 1.97 -9.69
C LYS A 115 -13.61 1.90 -9.49
N GLY A 116 -14.41 2.16 -10.52
CA GLY A 116 -15.87 2.24 -10.38
C GLY A 116 -16.35 3.38 -9.48
N HIS A 117 -17.37 3.10 -8.68
CA HIS A 117 -18.05 4.07 -7.81
C HIS A 117 -18.14 3.61 -6.35
N PRO A 118 -17.03 3.23 -5.69
CA PRO A 118 -17.07 2.78 -4.32
C PRO A 118 -17.56 3.89 -3.39
N LYS A 119 -18.24 3.49 -2.31
CA LYS A 119 -18.80 4.43 -1.32
C LYS A 119 -18.06 4.31 0.01
N ARG A 120 -17.84 5.44 0.66
CA ARG A 120 -17.42 5.47 2.06
C ARG A 120 -18.61 5.33 2.99
N VAL A 121 -18.43 4.68 4.13
CA VAL A 121 -19.46 4.55 5.17
C VAL A 121 -19.30 5.58 6.28
N SER A 122 -18.06 6.02 6.58
CA SER A 122 -17.79 7.08 7.55
C SER A 122 -17.41 8.40 6.85
N LYS A 123 -17.72 9.52 7.51
CA LYS A 123 -17.36 10.88 7.08
C LYS A 123 -16.42 11.59 8.08
N SER A 124 -16.04 10.90 9.17
CA SER A 124 -15.32 11.48 10.30
C SER A 124 -13.86 11.03 10.41
N VAL A 125 -13.39 10.15 9.52
CA VAL A 125 -12.03 9.65 9.55
C VAL A 125 -11.03 10.77 9.25
N SER A 126 -10.10 11.00 10.19
CA SER A 126 -9.07 12.03 10.07
C SER A 126 -8.03 11.67 9.01
N GLN A 127 -7.64 12.65 8.20
CA GLN A 127 -6.55 12.50 7.23
C GLN A 127 -5.18 12.48 7.90
N ILE A 128 -4.98 13.26 8.98
CA ILE A 128 -3.70 13.31 9.67
C ILE A 128 -3.58 12.11 10.60
N CYS A 129 -2.47 11.39 10.45
CA CYS A 129 -1.99 10.37 11.36
C CYS A 129 -0.73 10.90 12.04
N ASP A 130 -0.82 11.33 13.30
CA ASP A 130 0.31 11.77 14.10
C ASP A 130 0.80 10.60 14.95
N ALA A 131 1.83 9.88 14.45
CA ALA A 131 2.29 8.65 15.06
C ALA A 131 3.81 8.56 15.10
N ARG A 132 4.32 7.84 16.12
CA ARG A 132 5.75 7.59 16.29
C ARG A 132 6.27 6.66 15.21
N ILE A 133 7.52 6.91 14.76
CA ILE A 133 8.23 5.95 13.93
C ILE A 133 8.50 4.67 14.74
N MET A 134 8.29 3.53 14.10
CA MET A 134 8.56 2.21 14.65
C MET A 134 9.83 1.61 14.02
N GLU A 135 9.80 0.35 13.67
CA GLU A 135 10.85 -0.30 12.89
C GLU A 135 10.92 0.28 11.48
N HIS A 136 12.05 0.07 10.78
CA HIS A 136 12.26 0.65 9.46
C HIS A 136 11.04 0.41 8.54
N SER A 137 10.53 1.51 8.01
CA SER A 137 9.44 1.55 7.02
C SER A 137 8.06 1.01 7.46
N LYS A 138 7.89 0.54 8.71
CA LYS A 138 6.58 0.07 9.21
C LYS A 138 5.61 1.25 9.31
N LYS A 139 4.48 1.15 8.62
CA LYS A 139 3.41 2.16 8.69
C LYS A 139 2.62 2.03 9.99
N PRO A 140 1.98 3.10 10.49
CA PRO A 140 1.15 3.04 11.69
C PRO A 140 0.01 2.03 11.53
N GLU A 141 -0.16 1.16 12.54
CA GLU A 141 -1.20 0.11 12.52
C GLU A 141 -2.61 0.68 12.47
N GLU A 142 -2.82 1.82 13.13
CA GLU A 142 -4.10 2.55 13.12
C GLU A 142 -4.62 2.91 11.70
N ILE A 143 -3.76 2.93 10.69
CA ILE A 143 -4.19 3.20 9.31
C ILE A 143 -5.12 2.10 8.80
N ARG A 144 -4.87 0.82 9.13
CA ARG A 144 -5.76 -0.28 8.74
C ARG A 144 -7.13 -0.15 9.40
N GLU A 145 -7.16 0.23 10.68
CA GLU A 145 -8.40 0.49 11.42
C GLU A 145 -9.17 1.65 10.80
N ARG A 146 -8.48 2.76 10.48
CA ARG A 146 -9.08 3.93 9.82
C ARG A 146 -9.60 3.62 8.42
N ILE A 147 -8.95 2.73 7.66
CA ILE A 147 -9.45 2.26 6.36
C ILE A 147 -10.77 1.50 6.54
N VAL A 148 -10.84 0.60 7.53
CA VAL A 148 -12.07 -0.15 7.83
C VAL A 148 -13.16 0.79 8.34
N GLU A 149 -12.86 1.76 9.21
CA GLU A 149 -13.81 2.79 9.63
C GLU A 149 -14.34 3.60 8.43
N LEU A 150 -13.47 3.98 7.49
CA LEU A 150 -13.86 4.76 6.32
C LEU A 150 -14.73 3.98 5.33
N CYS A 151 -14.35 2.73 5.06
CA CYS A 151 -14.90 1.94 3.94
C CYS A 151 -15.89 0.86 4.39
N GLY A 152 -15.91 0.50 5.68
CA GLY A 152 -16.67 -0.63 6.22
C GLY A 152 -15.84 -1.93 6.24
N ASP A 153 -16.42 -2.95 6.89
CA ASP A 153 -15.84 -4.29 6.97
C ASP A 153 -16.20 -5.09 5.71
N ILE A 154 -15.46 -4.83 4.64
CA ILE A 154 -15.65 -5.41 3.30
C ILE A 154 -14.37 -6.13 2.85
N PRO A 155 -14.42 -7.00 1.81
CA PRO A 155 -13.25 -7.74 1.33
C PRO A 155 -12.05 -6.84 1.03
N ARG A 156 -10.91 -7.15 1.64
CA ARG A 156 -9.71 -6.33 1.59
C ARG A 156 -8.43 -7.12 1.51
N VAL A 157 -7.45 -6.59 0.79
CA VAL A 157 -6.12 -7.17 0.61
C VAL A 157 -5.04 -6.13 0.87
N GLU A 158 -3.98 -6.55 1.56
CA GLU A 158 -2.75 -5.77 1.73
C GLU A 158 -1.65 -6.35 0.84
N LEU A 159 -1.10 -5.52 -0.04
CA LEU A 159 0.05 -5.86 -0.88
C LEU A 159 1.35 -5.37 -0.25
N PHE A 160 2.41 -6.13 -0.42
CA PHE A 160 3.71 -5.91 0.22
C PHE A 160 3.65 -5.99 1.74
N ALA A 161 2.73 -6.81 2.25
CA ALA A 161 2.58 -7.07 3.67
C ALA A 161 3.83 -7.74 4.24
N ARG A 162 4.20 -7.39 5.48
CA ARG A 162 5.33 -7.98 6.21
C ARG A 162 4.89 -8.96 7.29
N GLN A 163 3.62 -8.95 7.62
CA GLN A 163 2.99 -9.82 8.61
C GLN A 163 1.54 -10.08 8.23
N GLN A 164 1.02 -11.20 8.69
CA GLN A 164 -0.40 -11.47 8.61
C GLN A 164 -1.14 -10.47 9.52
N THR A 165 -2.25 -9.92 9.03
CA THR A 165 -3.11 -9.02 9.78
C THR A 165 -4.53 -9.58 9.80
N GLU A 166 -5.14 -9.69 10.99
CA GLU A 166 -6.50 -10.18 11.15
C GLU A 166 -7.50 -9.39 10.29
N GLY A 167 -8.37 -10.10 9.59
CA GLY A 167 -9.36 -9.51 8.69
C GLY A 167 -8.80 -8.98 7.37
N TRP A 168 -7.51 -9.17 7.07
CA TRP A 168 -6.88 -8.81 5.81
C TRP A 168 -6.30 -10.05 5.12
N VAL A 169 -6.49 -10.16 3.81
CA VAL A 169 -5.65 -11.04 3.00
C VAL A 169 -4.31 -10.33 2.82
N SER A 170 -3.21 -10.98 3.22
CA SER A 170 -1.88 -10.35 3.22
C SER A 170 -0.99 -11.03 2.18
N LEU A 171 -0.53 -10.26 1.19
CA LEU A 171 0.41 -10.71 0.17
C LEU A 171 1.74 -9.95 0.29
N GLY A 172 2.85 -10.68 0.33
CA GLY A 172 4.18 -10.11 0.39
C GLY A 172 5.25 -11.17 0.59
N ASN A 173 6.45 -10.92 0.13
CA ASN A 173 7.57 -11.88 0.20
C ASN A 173 7.99 -12.23 1.65
N GLU A 174 7.67 -11.38 2.62
CA GLU A 174 7.92 -11.66 4.04
C GLU A 174 6.84 -12.55 4.67
N ILE A 175 5.72 -12.83 3.97
CA ILE A 175 4.63 -13.67 4.44
C ILE A 175 4.94 -15.15 4.19
N ASP A 176 5.22 -15.51 2.95
CA ASP A 176 5.39 -16.90 2.50
C ASP A 176 6.60 -17.10 1.57
N GLY A 177 7.42 -16.07 1.38
CA GLY A 177 8.61 -16.10 0.51
C GLY A 177 8.30 -16.00 -0.98
N LYS A 178 7.03 -15.87 -1.38
CA LYS A 178 6.64 -15.77 -2.79
C LYS A 178 6.90 -14.38 -3.37
N ASP A 179 7.21 -14.35 -4.65
CA ASP A 179 7.20 -13.12 -5.41
C ASP A 179 5.79 -12.51 -5.43
N ILE A 180 5.69 -11.19 -5.24
CA ILE A 180 4.40 -10.50 -5.14
C ILE A 180 3.55 -10.66 -6.41
N ARG A 181 4.15 -10.72 -7.60
CA ARG A 181 3.45 -10.92 -8.87
C ARG A 181 2.83 -12.32 -8.93
N GLU A 182 3.58 -13.34 -8.51
CA GLU A 182 3.11 -14.71 -8.45
C GLU A 182 1.96 -14.84 -7.45
N ALA A 183 2.10 -14.26 -6.26
CA ALA A 183 1.07 -14.27 -5.23
C ALA A 183 -0.24 -13.60 -5.72
N ILE A 184 -0.15 -12.46 -6.42
CA ILE A 184 -1.31 -11.78 -7.02
C ILE A 184 -2.01 -12.69 -8.04
N VAL A 185 -1.25 -13.34 -8.92
CA VAL A 185 -1.81 -14.21 -9.97
C VAL A 185 -2.43 -15.49 -9.38
N GLU A 186 -1.81 -16.09 -8.39
CA GLU A 186 -2.34 -17.27 -7.69
C GLU A 186 -3.67 -16.94 -7.00
N LEU A 187 -3.70 -15.86 -6.21
CA LEU A 187 -4.91 -15.45 -5.50
C LEU A 187 -6.08 -15.17 -6.45
N SER A 188 -5.81 -14.65 -7.65
CA SER A 188 -6.84 -14.42 -8.65
C SER A 188 -7.42 -15.71 -9.27
N LYS A 189 -6.64 -16.82 -9.28
CA LYS A 189 -7.08 -18.12 -9.82
C LYS A 189 -7.95 -18.90 -8.84
N GLU A 190 -7.63 -18.86 -7.54
CA GLU A 190 -8.42 -19.52 -6.49
C GLU A 190 -9.90 -19.08 -6.55
N ASP A 191 -10.17 -17.81 -6.85
CA ASP A 191 -11.52 -17.28 -7.04
C ASP A 191 -12.28 -17.90 -8.21
N THR A 192 -11.56 -18.24 -9.29
CA THR A 192 -12.18 -18.80 -10.50
C THR A 192 -12.64 -20.23 -10.27
N ASP A 193 -11.92 -20.98 -9.42
CA ASP A 193 -12.24 -22.36 -9.12
C ASP A 193 -13.35 -22.49 -8.05
N GLU A 194 -13.39 -21.65 -7.04
CA GLU A 194 -14.50 -21.58 -6.08
C GLU A 194 -15.83 -21.20 -6.76
N CYS A 195 -15.82 -20.24 -7.67
CA CYS A 195 -17.01 -19.83 -8.43
C CYS A 195 -17.50 -20.96 -9.36
N ARG A 196 -16.58 -21.76 -9.94
CA ARG A 196 -16.93 -22.93 -10.77
C ARG A 196 -17.50 -24.10 -9.98
N LEU A 197 -17.03 -24.28 -8.73
CA LEU A 197 -17.54 -25.32 -7.83
C LEU A 197 -18.94 -24.99 -7.32
N GLN A 198 -19.21 -23.73 -6.95
CA GLN A 198 -20.55 -23.29 -6.53
C GLN A 198 -21.58 -23.39 -7.65
N SER A 199 -21.22 -23.00 -8.89
CA SER A 199 -22.13 -23.11 -10.04
C SER A 199 -22.48 -24.53 -10.46
N LYS A 200 -21.69 -25.55 -10.02
CA LYS A 200 -21.97 -26.97 -10.24
C LYS A 200 -22.77 -27.61 -9.11
N ALA A 201 -22.85 -26.98 -7.94
CA ALA A 201 -23.62 -27.47 -6.80
C ALA A 201 -25.11 -27.03 -6.85
N ASP A 202 -25.41 -26.04 -7.68
CA ASP A 202 -26.76 -25.46 -7.85
C ASP A 202 -27.52 -26.06 -9.07
N ILE A 203 -26.99 -27.14 -9.69
CA ILE A 203 -27.66 -27.91 -10.76
C ILE A 203 -27.96 -29.33 -10.27
#